data_6dbe103ebae266c27ea8a198415d7845
#
_entry.id   6dbe103ebae266c27ea8a198415d7845
#
_cell.length_a   1.000
_cell.length_b   1.000
_cell.length_c   1.000
_cell.angle_alpha   90.00
_cell.angle_beta   90.00
_cell.angle_gamma   90.00
#
_symmetry.space_group_name_H-M   'P 1'
#
loop_
_entity.id
_entity.type
_entity.pdbx_description
1 polymer ?
#
loop_
_entity_poly.entity_id
_entity_poly.type
_entity_poly.pdbx_seq_one_letter_code
_entity_poly.pdbx_strand_id
1 'polypeptide(L)'
;MPLSAMRKQSSPAVPQVRLVEVDAEQAGQRIDNFLLRLCKGVPKSHIYKAIRGGEVRVNKGRIQAEYRVQAGDIVRVPPLRLPDPGAPKPVPASEFPVVFEDDALLVIDKPAGVAVHGGSGVSFGVIEQLRAARPEARFLELVHRLDRETSGLLMVAKKRSALLALHAMLREGKGNKHYYALVEGDWVNDRQHIKLGLTKWTTQSGERRVRVDPDGQFAHTIVSLRQRFGGYSLVDAELRTGRTHQIRVHLAGSGFPIVGDDKYGPDETRARFARMGFNRMFLHAHQLTIAHPLTGETLRLTAELPAACQKLLQQLETA
;
A
#
# COMPACT_ATOMS: atom_id res chain seq x y z
N MET A 1 -50.91 -4.03 35.10
CA MET A 1 -50.55 -2.82 34.35
C MET A 1 -49.05 -2.64 34.47
N PRO A 2 -48.22 -2.98 33.46
CA PRO A 2 -46.80 -2.66 33.50
C PRO A 2 -46.52 -1.31 32.88
N LEU A 3 -45.75 -0.49 33.59
CA LEU A 3 -45.26 0.82 33.17
C LEU A 3 -44.31 0.70 31.96
N SER A 4 -44.67 1.40 30.91
CA SER A 4 -43.91 1.61 29.68
C SER A 4 -42.62 2.38 30.00
N ALA A 5 -41.45 1.75 29.79
CA ALA A 5 -40.16 2.40 29.86
C ALA A 5 -39.95 3.25 28.60
N MET A 6 -40.10 4.56 28.74
CA MET A 6 -39.72 5.55 27.73
C MET A 6 -38.21 5.45 27.43
N ARG A 7 -37.89 4.92 26.25
CA ARG A 7 -36.56 5.04 25.65
C ARG A 7 -36.27 6.53 25.42
N LYS A 8 -35.33 7.08 26.21
CA LYS A 8 -34.75 8.40 25.93
C LYS A 8 -34.01 8.32 24.58
N GLN A 9 -34.59 8.93 23.57
CA GLN A 9 -33.84 9.24 22.32
C GLN A 9 -32.77 10.25 22.67
N SER A 10 -31.49 9.83 22.58
CA SER A 10 -30.36 10.76 22.69
C SER A 10 -30.36 11.68 21.46
N SER A 11 -30.64 12.97 21.70
CA SER A 11 -30.46 14.01 20.68
C SER A 11 -29.05 13.97 20.11
N PRO A 12 -28.85 14.23 18.81
CA PRO A 12 -27.50 14.27 18.22
C PRO A 12 -26.71 15.38 18.92
N ALA A 13 -25.56 14.99 19.51
CA ALA A 13 -24.69 15.92 20.22
C ALA A 13 -24.26 17.05 19.27
N VAL A 14 -24.49 18.29 19.65
CA VAL A 14 -24.02 19.47 18.90
C VAL A 14 -22.51 19.37 18.76
N PRO A 15 -21.94 19.48 17.53
CA PRO A 15 -20.52 19.39 17.35
C PRO A 15 -19.79 20.45 18.15
N GLN A 16 -18.99 20.06 19.13
CA GLN A 16 -18.24 20.99 19.99
C GLN A 16 -16.76 21.05 19.56
N VAL A 17 -16.14 22.20 19.85
CA VAL A 17 -14.68 22.34 19.74
C VAL A 17 -14.00 21.33 20.67
N ARG A 18 -13.03 20.59 20.16
CA ARG A 18 -12.22 19.65 20.96
C ARG A 18 -10.79 20.16 21.06
N LEU A 19 -10.20 20.04 22.24
CA LEU A 19 -8.76 20.20 22.46
C LEU A 19 -8.19 18.79 22.62
N VAL A 20 -7.22 18.44 21.78
CA VAL A 20 -6.61 17.11 21.75
C VAL A 20 -5.12 17.25 21.97
N GLU A 21 -4.63 16.64 23.02
CA GLU A 21 -3.21 16.54 23.29
C GLU A 21 -2.57 15.44 22.41
N VAL A 22 -1.44 15.75 21.81
CA VAL A 22 -0.69 14.83 20.96
C VAL A 22 0.20 13.97 21.84
N ASP A 23 0.01 12.66 21.80
CA ASP A 23 0.86 11.70 22.49
C ASP A 23 2.18 11.43 21.72
N ALA A 24 3.11 10.72 22.36
CA ALA A 24 4.42 10.37 21.78
C ALA A 24 4.29 9.50 20.52
N GLU A 25 3.26 8.64 20.44
CA GLU A 25 3.00 7.77 19.29
C GLU A 25 2.49 8.56 18.08
N GLN A 26 1.88 9.70 18.31
CA GLN A 26 1.32 10.57 17.28
C GLN A 26 2.30 11.66 16.82
N ALA A 27 3.37 11.90 17.57
CA ALA A 27 4.35 12.93 17.25
C ALA A 27 5.06 12.71 15.90
N GLY A 28 5.50 13.80 15.27
CA GLY A 28 6.24 13.81 14.00
C GLY A 28 5.39 13.58 12.75
N GLN A 29 4.10 13.27 12.85
CA GLN A 29 3.23 13.22 11.67
C GLN A 29 2.76 14.63 11.26
N ARG A 30 2.36 14.78 10.00
CA ARG A 30 1.76 16.04 9.52
C ARG A 30 0.40 16.23 10.17
N ILE A 31 0.04 17.51 10.44
CA ILE A 31 -1.24 17.86 11.08
C ILE A 31 -2.45 17.43 10.24
N ASP A 32 -2.35 17.50 8.92
CA ASP A 32 -3.44 17.05 8.03
C ASP A 32 -3.72 15.56 8.21
N ASN A 33 -2.67 14.70 8.31
CA ASN A 33 -2.81 13.28 8.57
C ASN A 33 -3.33 12.98 9.99
N PHE A 34 -2.87 13.74 10.98
CA PHE A 34 -3.37 13.65 12.35
C PHE A 34 -4.88 13.90 12.41
N LEU A 35 -5.34 14.98 11.76
CA LEU A 35 -6.75 15.34 11.71
C LEU A 35 -7.61 14.34 10.92
N LEU A 36 -7.08 13.80 9.82
CA LEU A 36 -7.78 12.76 9.03
C LEU A 36 -8.05 11.50 9.83
N ARG A 37 -7.14 11.14 10.75
CA ARG A 37 -7.33 10.01 11.66
C ARG A 37 -8.32 10.31 12.78
N LEU A 38 -8.22 11.52 13.35
CA LEU A 38 -9.06 11.96 14.46
C LEU A 38 -10.51 12.21 14.03
N CYS A 39 -10.69 12.75 12.82
CA CYS A 39 -11.97 13.14 12.25
C CYS A 39 -12.38 12.17 11.13
N LYS A 40 -12.48 10.88 11.45
CA LYS A 40 -12.89 9.85 10.49
C LYS A 40 -14.21 10.22 9.81
N GLY A 41 -14.27 10.11 8.48
CA GLY A 41 -15.46 10.44 7.68
C GLY A 41 -15.54 11.88 7.19
N VAL A 42 -14.73 12.81 7.73
CA VAL A 42 -14.67 14.20 7.22
C VAL A 42 -13.89 14.23 5.89
N PRO A 43 -14.45 14.78 4.80
CA PRO A 43 -13.74 14.93 3.53
C PRO A 43 -12.44 15.72 3.70
N LYS A 44 -11.38 15.31 3.00
CA LYS A 44 -10.07 16.01 3.05
C LYS A 44 -10.19 17.49 2.76
N SER A 45 -11.02 17.88 1.78
CA SER A 45 -11.25 19.27 1.41
C SER A 45 -11.75 20.12 2.59
N HIS A 46 -12.59 19.57 3.47
CA HIS A 46 -13.09 20.26 4.67
C HIS A 46 -11.98 20.45 5.72
N ILE A 47 -11.14 19.41 5.92
CA ILE A 47 -9.99 19.51 6.83
C ILE A 47 -9.01 20.58 6.34
N TYR A 48 -8.68 20.60 5.05
CA TYR A 48 -7.80 21.63 4.48
C TYR A 48 -8.42 23.02 4.52
N LYS A 49 -9.75 23.14 4.36
CA LYS A 49 -10.46 24.42 4.52
C LYS A 49 -10.36 24.92 5.97
N ALA A 50 -10.58 24.05 6.96
CA ALA A 50 -10.48 24.39 8.38
C ALA A 50 -9.04 24.79 8.79
N ILE A 51 -8.01 24.12 8.25
CA ILE A 51 -6.61 24.51 8.48
C ILE A 51 -6.34 25.90 7.90
N ARG A 52 -6.63 26.12 6.61
CA ARG A 52 -6.43 27.41 5.93
C ARG A 52 -7.23 28.55 6.55
N GLY A 53 -8.45 28.27 7.00
CA GLY A 53 -9.30 29.22 7.71
C GLY A 53 -8.82 29.58 9.12
N GLY A 54 -7.80 28.85 9.65
CA GLY A 54 -7.29 29.04 11.00
C GLY A 54 -8.25 28.56 12.09
N GLU A 55 -9.22 27.70 11.71
CA GLU A 55 -10.14 27.07 12.66
C GLU A 55 -9.43 25.95 13.44
N VAL A 56 -8.47 25.27 12.79
CA VAL A 56 -7.51 24.36 13.44
C VAL A 56 -6.34 25.20 13.95
N ARG A 57 -5.95 24.95 15.21
CA ARG A 57 -4.81 25.62 15.83
C ARG A 57 -4.01 24.62 16.65
N VAL A 58 -2.73 24.87 16.77
CA VAL A 58 -1.83 24.14 17.67
C VAL A 58 -1.23 25.14 18.66
N ASN A 59 -1.35 24.84 19.94
CA ASN A 59 -0.89 25.70 21.04
C ASN A 59 -1.40 27.15 20.86
N LYS A 60 -2.67 27.31 20.46
CA LYS A 60 -3.36 28.58 20.13
C LYS A 60 -2.87 29.27 18.84
N GLY A 61 -1.76 28.83 18.22
CA GLY A 61 -1.19 29.37 16.98
C GLY A 61 -1.87 28.83 15.72
N ARG A 62 -1.84 29.63 14.62
CA ARG A 62 -2.20 29.16 13.28
C ARG A 62 -1.06 28.30 12.72
N ILE A 63 -1.43 27.26 11.96
CA ILE A 63 -0.47 26.33 11.34
C ILE A 63 -0.82 26.08 9.87
N GLN A 64 0.15 25.56 9.11
CA GLN A 64 -0.05 25.07 7.76
C GLN A 64 -0.28 23.54 7.78
N ALA A 65 -0.79 22.97 6.68
CA ALA A 65 -1.09 21.54 6.58
C ALA A 65 0.15 20.64 6.75
N GLU A 66 1.33 21.18 6.45
CA GLU A 66 2.63 20.52 6.55
C GLU A 66 3.20 20.49 7.98
N TYR A 67 2.63 21.26 8.91
CA TYR A 67 3.09 21.30 10.30
C TYR A 67 3.18 19.89 10.87
N ARG A 68 4.31 19.57 11.52
CA ARG A 68 4.51 18.28 12.16
C ARG A 68 4.25 18.41 13.65
N VAL A 69 3.19 17.71 14.10
CA VAL A 69 2.80 17.74 15.52
C VAL A 69 3.90 17.17 16.41
N GLN A 70 4.08 17.79 17.57
CA GLN A 70 5.02 17.40 18.60
C GLN A 70 4.27 16.70 19.77
N ALA A 71 4.95 15.85 20.53
CA ALA A 71 4.38 15.31 21.77
C ALA A 71 4.09 16.47 22.75
N GLY A 72 2.89 16.47 23.34
CA GLY A 72 2.41 17.56 24.21
C GLY A 72 1.77 18.75 23.48
N ASP A 73 1.73 18.76 22.14
CA ASP A 73 0.97 19.79 21.41
C ASP A 73 -0.52 19.68 21.72
N ILE A 74 -1.14 20.84 21.98
CA ILE A 74 -2.60 20.95 22.14
C ILE A 74 -3.22 21.38 20.82
N VAL A 75 -3.88 20.47 20.15
CA VAL A 75 -4.57 20.69 18.86
C VAL A 75 -6.02 21.07 19.11
N ARG A 76 -6.39 22.30 18.72
CA ARG A 76 -7.79 22.75 18.67
C ARG A 76 -8.44 22.24 17.37
N VAL A 77 -9.44 21.38 17.51
CA VAL A 77 -10.23 20.83 16.41
C VAL A 77 -11.59 21.52 16.40
N PRO A 78 -11.97 22.22 15.32
CA PRO A 78 -13.27 22.86 15.23
C PRO A 78 -14.40 21.82 15.15
N PRO A 79 -15.66 22.22 15.36
CA PRO A 79 -16.82 21.35 15.15
C PRO A 79 -17.00 21.04 13.67
N LEU A 80 -16.30 20.03 13.18
CA LEU A 80 -16.44 19.56 11.81
C LEU A 80 -17.74 18.75 11.69
N ARG A 81 -18.67 19.22 10.87
CA ARG A 81 -19.87 18.45 10.54
C ARG A 81 -19.43 17.20 9.78
N LEU A 82 -19.66 16.04 10.37
CA LEU A 82 -19.62 14.78 9.64
C LEU A 82 -20.80 14.82 8.67
N PRO A 83 -20.64 14.56 7.37
CA PRO A 83 -21.77 14.09 6.58
C PRO A 83 -22.27 12.84 7.31
N ASP A 84 -23.59 12.70 7.42
CA ASP A 84 -24.19 11.52 8.05
C ASP A 84 -23.58 10.27 7.38
N PRO A 85 -22.68 9.53 8.03
CA PRO A 85 -22.14 8.35 7.40
C PRO A 85 -23.27 7.34 7.53
N GLY A 86 -23.99 7.12 6.46
CA GLY A 86 -24.75 5.89 6.37
C GLY A 86 -23.88 4.77 6.95
N ALA A 87 -24.44 3.96 7.85
CA ALA A 87 -23.69 3.04 8.73
C ALA A 87 -22.43 2.51 8.05
N PRO A 88 -21.21 2.75 8.57
CA PRO A 88 -19.97 2.37 7.90
C PRO A 88 -20.08 0.88 7.57
N LYS A 89 -19.87 0.54 6.30
CA LYS A 89 -19.87 -0.87 5.89
C LYS A 89 -18.90 -1.59 6.82
N PRO A 90 -19.32 -2.64 7.53
CA PRO A 90 -18.44 -3.35 8.43
C PRO A 90 -17.22 -3.86 7.66
N VAL A 91 -16.04 -3.53 8.14
CA VAL A 91 -14.79 -4.07 7.58
C VAL A 91 -14.71 -5.52 8.02
N PRO A 92 -14.65 -6.50 7.09
CA PRO A 92 -14.46 -7.89 7.48
C PRO A 92 -13.11 -8.04 8.17
N ALA A 93 -13.09 -8.62 9.35
CA ALA A 93 -11.86 -9.03 10.01
C ALA A 93 -11.23 -10.16 9.21
N SER A 94 -9.96 -10.03 8.84
CA SER A 94 -9.23 -11.06 8.13
C SER A 94 -7.75 -11.04 8.52
N GLU A 95 -7.23 -12.21 8.83
CA GLU A 95 -5.81 -12.47 8.94
C GLU A 95 -5.26 -12.92 7.58
N PHE A 96 -3.97 -12.70 7.38
CA PHE A 96 -3.24 -13.10 6.18
C PHE A 96 -2.10 -14.03 6.59
N PRO A 97 -1.60 -14.93 5.72
CA PRO A 97 -0.47 -15.79 6.04
C PRO A 97 0.71 -14.97 6.55
N VAL A 98 1.14 -15.25 7.78
CA VAL A 98 2.24 -14.55 8.45
C VAL A 98 3.55 -15.23 8.06
N VAL A 99 4.49 -14.44 7.53
CA VAL A 99 5.86 -14.87 7.22
C VAL A 99 6.81 -14.56 8.39
N PHE A 100 6.60 -13.42 9.03
CA PHE A 100 7.36 -13.00 10.20
C PHE A 100 6.51 -12.10 11.08
N GLU A 101 6.57 -12.27 12.40
CA GLU A 101 5.94 -11.36 13.35
C GLU A 101 6.73 -11.29 14.64
N ASP A 102 6.91 -10.05 15.14
CA ASP A 102 7.38 -9.75 16.49
C ASP A 102 6.64 -8.53 17.06
N ASP A 103 7.19 -7.91 18.10
CA ASP A 103 6.59 -6.72 18.75
C ASP A 103 6.63 -5.44 17.89
N ALA A 104 7.49 -5.37 16.87
CA ALA A 104 7.76 -4.18 16.08
C ALA A 104 7.25 -4.26 14.64
N LEU A 105 7.27 -5.45 14.07
CA LEU A 105 7.07 -5.70 12.65
C LEU A 105 6.19 -6.94 12.45
N LEU A 106 5.27 -6.85 11.49
CA LEU A 106 4.53 -7.97 10.90
C LEU A 106 4.83 -7.99 9.41
N VAL A 107 5.22 -9.14 8.87
CA VAL A 107 5.36 -9.37 7.43
C VAL A 107 4.42 -10.49 7.03
N ILE A 108 3.55 -10.20 6.09
CA ILE A 108 2.56 -11.14 5.57
C ILE A 108 2.84 -11.51 4.12
N ASP A 109 2.37 -12.67 3.69
CA ASP A 109 2.22 -13.01 2.28
C ASP A 109 0.84 -12.54 1.78
N LYS A 110 0.83 -11.37 1.13
CA LYS A 110 -0.40 -10.77 0.63
C LYS A 110 -0.92 -11.54 -0.59
N PRO A 111 -2.17 -12.00 -0.62
CA PRO A 111 -2.75 -12.57 -1.82
C PRO A 111 -2.95 -11.51 -2.92
N ALA A 112 -2.97 -11.94 -4.19
CA ALA A 112 -3.39 -11.09 -5.30
C ALA A 112 -4.90 -10.74 -5.20
N GLY A 113 -5.30 -9.65 -5.85
CA GLY A 113 -6.70 -9.20 -5.85
C GLY A 113 -7.09 -8.34 -4.65
N VAL A 114 -6.29 -8.33 -3.57
CA VAL A 114 -6.54 -7.54 -2.36
C VAL A 114 -5.71 -6.26 -2.37
N ALA A 115 -6.37 -5.10 -2.27
CA ALA A 115 -5.68 -3.83 -2.14
C ALA A 115 -4.99 -3.71 -0.76
N VAL A 116 -3.89 -2.97 -0.66
CA VAL A 116 -3.19 -2.79 0.62
C VAL A 116 -3.96 -1.85 1.57
N HIS A 117 -4.72 -0.89 1.04
CA HIS A 117 -5.58 0.05 1.79
C HIS A 117 -6.83 0.39 1.01
N GLY A 118 -7.88 0.81 1.70
CA GLY A 118 -9.07 1.40 1.11
C GLY A 118 -8.77 2.71 0.37
N GLY A 119 -9.65 3.11 -0.53
CA GLY A 119 -9.49 4.33 -1.33
C GLY A 119 -10.48 4.38 -2.49
N SER A 120 -10.10 5.04 -3.61
CA SER A 120 -10.96 5.23 -4.78
C SER A 120 -11.53 3.89 -5.29
N GLY A 121 -12.81 3.64 -5.05
CA GLY A 121 -13.50 2.42 -5.51
C GLY A 121 -13.25 1.15 -4.68
N VAL A 122 -12.45 1.22 -3.61
CA VAL A 122 -12.16 0.10 -2.71
C VAL A 122 -12.54 0.49 -1.29
N SER A 123 -13.51 -0.21 -0.69
CA SER A 123 -14.01 0.13 0.64
C SER A 123 -12.99 -0.14 1.75
N PHE A 124 -12.20 -1.21 1.64
CA PHE A 124 -11.18 -1.63 2.60
C PHE A 124 -10.09 -2.45 1.90
N GLY A 125 -8.89 -2.46 2.47
CA GLY A 125 -7.76 -3.28 2.04
C GLY A 125 -7.18 -4.10 3.19
N VAL A 126 -5.96 -4.59 3.01
CA VAL A 126 -5.24 -5.40 4.01
C VAL A 126 -5.18 -4.70 5.37
N ILE A 127 -4.82 -3.42 5.41
CA ILE A 127 -4.58 -2.74 6.69
C ILE A 127 -5.88 -2.54 7.50
N GLU A 128 -6.99 -2.24 6.83
CA GLU A 128 -8.28 -2.12 7.50
C GLU A 128 -8.76 -3.48 8.03
N GLN A 129 -8.57 -4.55 7.25
CA GLN A 129 -8.94 -5.92 7.64
C GLN A 129 -8.10 -6.42 8.82
N LEU A 130 -6.76 -6.21 8.80
CA LEU A 130 -5.88 -6.54 9.92
C LEU A 130 -6.24 -5.78 11.20
N ARG A 131 -6.59 -4.49 11.09
CA ARG A 131 -7.04 -3.70 12.24
C ARG A 131 -8.37 -4.21 12.80
N ALA A 132 -9.26 -4.69 11.94
CA ALA A 132 -10.52 -5.30 12.38
C ALA A 132 -10.31 -6.67 13.04
N ALA A 133 -9.33 -7.45 12.59
CA ALA A 133 -8.97 -8.74 13.17
C ALA A 133 -8.19 -8.61 14.49
N ARG A 134 -7.50 -7.47 14.69
CA ARG A 134 -6.61 -7.22 15.86
C ARG A 134 -7.02 -5.93 16.59
N PRO A 135 -8.22 -5.88 17.20
CA PRO A 135 -8.75 -4.67 17.83
C PRO A 135 -7.92 -4.14 19.00
N GLU A 136 -7.15 -5.01 19.66
CA GLU A 136 -6.22 -4.67 20.75
C GLU A 136 -4.90 -4.04 20.25
N ALA A 137 -4.58 -4.15 18.96
CA ALA A 137 -3.36 -3.59 18.40
C ALA A 137 -3.44 -2.06 18.36
N ARG A 138 -2.66 -1.40 19.24
CA ARG A 138 -2.62 0.07 19.34
C ARG A 138 -2.09 0.75 18.08
N PHE A 139 -1.21 0.06 17.34
CA PHE A 139 -0.57 0.59 16.14
C PHE A 139 -0.39 -0.51 15.10
N LEU A 140 -0.96 -0.30 13.91
CA LEU A 140 -0.72 -1.12 12.70
C LEU A 140 -0.70 -0.18 11.50
N GLU A 141 0.45 -0.05 10.82
CA GLU A 141 0.61 0.83 9.67
C GLU A 141 1.42 0.17 8.57
N LEU A 142 0.98 0.38 7.32
CA LEU A 142 1.73 -0.09 6.16
C LEU A 142 3.10 0.61 6.06
N VAL A 143 4.15 -0.15 5.93
CA VAL A 143 5.50 0.36 5.68
C VAL A 143 5.68 0.75 4.21
N HIS A 144 5.14 -0.05 3.31
CA HIS A 144 5.13 0.18 1.86
C HIS A 144 3.82 -0.32 1.26
N ARG A 145 3.75 -0.28 -0.06
CA ARG A 145 2.57 -0.79 -0.77
C ARG A 145 2.95 -1.79 -1.85
N LEU A 146 2.05 -2.72 -2.10
CA LEU A 146 1.97 -3.53 -3.30
C LEU A 146 0.72 -3.13 -4.10
N ASP A 147 0.74 -3.34 -5.40
CA ASP A 147 -0.46 -3.18 -6.23
C ASP A 147 -1.50 -4.25 -5.84
N ARG A 148 -2.75 -4.00 -6.17
CA ARG A 148 -3.85 -4.93 -5.84
C ARG A 148 -3.59 -6.33 -6.35
N GLU A 149 -3.14 -6.44 -7.60
CA GLU A 149 -2.91 -7.73 -8.28
C GLU A 149 -1.52 -8.35 -7.97
N THR A 150 -0.62 -7.60 -7.32
CA THR A 150 0.67 -8.13 -6.87
C THR A 150 0.49 -8.92 -5.58
N SER A 151 1.02 -10.14 -5.52
CA SER A 151 1.09 -10.96 -4.31
C SER A 151 2.47 -10.91 -3.66
N GLY A 152 2.59 -11.44 -2.44
CA GLY A 152 3.86 -11.63 -1.75
C GLY A 152 4.09 -10.69 -0.58
N LEU A 153 5.34 -10.56 -0.18
CA LEU A 153 5.79 -9.94 1.07
C LEU A 153 5.34 -8.48 1.23
N LEU A 154 4.55 -8.23 2.26
CA LEU A 154 4.07 -6.90 2.65
C LEU A 154 4.39 -6.63 4.11
N MET A 155 5.11 -5.53 4.38
CA MET A 155 5.48 -5.11 5.74
C MET A 155 4.42 -4.22 6.36
N VAL A 156 4.08 -4.51 7.62
CA VAL A 156 3.20 -3.72 8.49
C VAL A 156 3.95 -3.43 9.79
N ALA A 157 4.15 -2.17 10.13
CA ALA A 157 4.78 -1.79 11.38
C ALA A 157 3.77 -1.88 12.54
N LYS A 158 4.18 -2.47 13.67
CA LYS A 158 3.42 -2.59 14.91
C LYS A 158 3.77 -1.49 15.92
N LYS A 159 4.84 -0.70 15.66
CA LYS A 159 5.28 0.46 16.46
C LYS A 159 5.62 1.63 15.53
N ARG A 160 5.41 2.86 16.00
CA ARG A 160 5.74 4.05 15.22
C ARG A 160 7.25 4.19 14.98
N SER A 161 8.07 3.89 15.98
CA SER A 161 9.53 3.87 15.83
C SER A 161 9.98 2.94 14.71
N ALA A 162 9.41 1.73 14.66
CA ALA A 162 9.67 0.77 13.59
C ALA A 162 9.25 1.31 12.21
N LEU A 163 8.07 1.96 12.10
CA LEU A 163 7.62 2.59 10.86
C LEU A 163 8.61 3.64 10.37
N LEU A 164 9.08 4.51 11.24
CA LEU A 164 10.01 5.59 10.89
C LEU A 164 11.36 5.04 10.45
N ALA A 165 11.90 4.04 11.16
CA ALA A 165 13.17 3.38 10.83
C ALA A 165 13.08 2.67 9.46
N LEU A 166 12.01 1.90 9.21
CA LEU A 166 11.79 1.22 7.94
C LEU A 166 11.58 2.20 6.78
N HIS A 167 10.87 3.31 6.99
CA HIS A 167 10.73 4.35 5.97
C HIS A 167 12.07 5.05 5.66
N ALA A 168 12.93 5.28 6.67
CA ALA A 168 14.27 5.82 6.45
C ALA A 168 15.11 4.85 5.63
N MET A 169 15.17 3.59 6.03
CA MET A 169 15.88 2.52 5.34
C MET A 169 15.44 2.40 3.87
N LEU A 170 14.13 2.40 3.58
CA LEU A 170 13.61 2.30 2.21
C LEU A 170 13.95 3.54 1.37
N ARG A 171 13.94 4.75 1.95
CA ARG A 171 14.36 5.99 1.25
C ARG A 171 15.84 6.00 0.90
N GLU A 172 16.66 5.41 1.75
CA GLU A 172 18.11 5.28 1.55
C GLU A 172 18.48 4.14 0.60
N GLY A 173 17.49 3.37 0.12
CA GLY A 173 17.70 2.24 -0.77
C GLY A 173 18.40 1.03 -0.12
N LYS A 174 18.38 0.95 1.21
CA LYS A 174 19.05 -0.09 2.00
C LYS A 174 18.25 -1.41 2.12
N GLY A 175 17.01 -1.44 1.67
CA GLY A 175 16.18 -2.66 1.65
C GLY A 175 16.19 -3.31 0.27
N ASN A 176 16.50 -4.60 0.19
CA ASN A 176 16.44 -5.34 -1.07
C ASN A 176 15.08 -6.03 -1.20
N LYS A 177 14.39 -5.75 -2.30
CA LYS A 177 13.08 -6.31 -2.64
C LYS A 177 13.17 -6.96 -4.00
N HIS A 178 12.85 -8.24 -4.07
CA HIS A 178 12.88 -9.03 -5.29
C HIS A 178 11.50 -9.54 -5.64
N TYR A 179 11.19 -9.50 -6.92
CA TYR A 179 9.88 -9.89 -7.47
C TYR A 179 10.07 -10.88 -8.61
N TYR A 180 9.39 -12.01 -8.57
CA TYR A 180 9.22 -12.82 -9.76
C TYR A 180 8.15 -12.22 -10.67
N ALA A 181 8.49 -12.12 -11.96
CA ALA A 181 7.55 -11.74 -13.00
C ALA A 181 7.70 -12.72 -14.18
N LEU A 182 6.58 -13.22 -14.71
CA LEU A 182 6.53 -13.88 -15.99
C LEU A 182 6.21 -12.82 -17.04
N VAL A 183 7.07 -12.67 -18.04
CA VAL A 183 6.94 -11.67 -19.12
C VAL A 183 6.75 -12.33 -20.47
N GLU A 184 6.12 -11.63 -21.41
CA GLU A 184 6.09 -12.01 -22.80
C GLU A 184 7.45 -11.78 -23.47
N GLY A 185 7.82 -12.70 -24.35
CA GLY A 185 9.07 -12.64 -25.11
C GLY A 185 10.22 -13.39 -24.44
N ASP A 186 11.22 -13.68 -25.24
CA ASP A 186 12.47 -14.34 -24.77
C ASP A 186 13.43 -13.25 -24.28
N TRP A 187 13.50 -13.08 -22.98
CA TRP A 187 14.41 -12.12 -22.34
C TRP A 187 15.87 -12.43 -22.69
N VAL A 188 16.57 -11.44 -23.23
CA VAL A 188 17.88 -11.67 -23.88
C VAL A 188 19.02 -11.71 -22.87
N ASN A 189 19.10 -10.72 -21.97
CA ASN A 189 20.25 -10.52 -21.11
C ASN A 189 20.12 -11.31 -19.80
N ASP A 190 21.19 -11.92 -19.32
CA ASP A 190 21.18 -12.59 -18.02
C ASP A 190 20.88 -11.59 -16.89
N ARG A 191 21.40 -10.37 -17.01
CA ARG A 191 21.13 -9.27 -16.09
C ARG A 191 21.09 -7.94 -16.82
N GLN A 192 20.03 -7.14 -16.54
CA GLN A 192 19.82 -5.84 -17.18
C GLN A 192 19.41 -4.79 -16.16
N HIS A 193 19.97 -3.59 -16.28
CA HIS A 193 19.57 -2.41 -15.50
C HIS A 193 18.61 -1.56 -16.31
N ILE A 194 17.37 -1.43 -15.86
CA ILE A 194 16.37 -0.54 -16.46
C ILE A 194 16.32 0.74 -15.61
N LYS A 195 16.78 1.85 -16.20
CA LYS A 195 16.84 3.18 -15.59
C LYS A 195 16.01 4.14 -16.43
N LEU A 196 14.68 4.12 -16.25
CA LEU A 196 13.75 4.94 -17.01
C LEU A 196 12.96 5.84 -16.06
N GLY A 197 12.84 7.11 -16.38
CA GLY A 197 11.99 8.05 -15.65
C GLY A 197 10.51 7.67 -15.76
N LEU A 198 9.73 7.88 -14.70
CA LEU A 198 8.32 7.52 -14.65
C LEU A 198 7.45 8.72 -14.26
N THR A 199 6.39 8.95 -15.03
CA THR A 199 5.40 10.01 -14.77
C THR A 199 3.99 9.42 -14.62
N LYS A 200 3.28 9.90 -13.58
CA LYS A 200 1.87 9.56 -13.37
C LYS A 200 0.99 10.43 -14.26
N TRP A 201 0.00 9.82 -14.88
CA TRP A 201 -1.01 10.51 -15.65
C TRP A 201 -2.40 9.92 -15.39
N THR A 202 -3.43 10.61 -15.85
CA THR A 202 -4.82 10.17 -15.71
C THR A 202 -5.41 10.04 -17.10
N THR A 203 -6.04 8.89 -17.39
CA THR A 203 -6.76 8.66 -18.65
C THR A 203 -8.01 9.55 -18.73
N GLN A 204 -8.60 9.66 -19.90
CA GLN A 204 -9.88 10.36 -20.08
C GLN A 204 -11.01 9.77 -19.22
N SER A 205 -10.96 8.45 -18.96
CA SER A 205 -11.90 7.75 -18.05
C SER A 205 -11.62 7.98 -16.57
N GLY A 206 -10.61 8.77 -16.20
CA GLY A 206 -10.24 9.05 -14.80
C GLY A 206 -9.35 7.98 -14.16
N GLU A 207 -8.89 6.98 -14.92
CA GLU A 207 -7.99 5.97 -14.42
C GLU A 207 -6.57 6.51 -14.25
N ARG A 208 -5.94 6.26 -13.10
CA ARG A 208 -4.54 6.62 -12.84
C ARG A 208 -3.60 5.57 -13.41
N ARG A 209 -2.72 5.99 -14.31
CA ARG A 209 -1.66 5.18 -14.94
C ARG A 209 -0.29 5.81 -14.76
N VAL A 210 0.74 5.07 -15.13
CA VAL A 210 2.15 5.51 -15.16
C VAL A 210 2.68 5.23 -16.56
N ARG A 211 3.56 6.09 -17.05
CA ARG A 211 4.26 5.89 -18.33
C ARG A 211 5.75 6.17 -18.16
N VAL A 212 6.54 5.61 -19.05
CA VAL A 212 7.94 6.01 -19.23
C VAL A 212 7.95 7.45 -19.74
N ASP A 213 8.79 8.28 -19.14
CA ASP A 213 8.93 9.68 -19.45
C ASP A 213 10.37 10.11 -19.15
N PRO A 214 11.13 10.63 -20.13
CA PRO A 214 12.51 11.07 -19.88
C PRO A 214 12.63 12.13 -18.78
N ASP A 215 11.63 13.00 -18.62
CA ASP A 215 11.55 14.03 -17.60
C ASP A 215 10.86 13.54 -16.31
N GLY A 216 10.52 12.27 -16.25
CA GLY A 216 9.83 11.63 -15.13
C GLY A 216 10.72 11.42 -13.90
N GLN A 217 10.11 11.01 -12.81
CA GLN A 217 10.85 10.66 -11.59
C GLN A 217 11.79 9.48 -11.85
N PHE A 218 13.05 9.63 -11.53
CA PHE A 218 14.04 8.56 -11.67
C PHE A 218 13.55 7.26 -11.01
N ALA A 219 13.65 6.17 -11.77
CA ALA A 219 13.33 4.82 -11.32
C ALA A 219 14.39 3.84 -11.82
N HIS A 220 14.74 2.85 -10.99
CA HIS A 220 15.77 1.87 -11.30
C HIS A 220 15.33 0.48 -10.84
N THR A 221 15.25 -0.44 -11.81
CA THR A 221 14.99 -1.87 -11.61
C THR A 221 16.14 -2.67 -12.20
N ILE A 222 16.63 -3.68 -11.51
CA ILE A 222 17.59 -4.65 -12.06
C ILE A 222 16.79 -5.91 -12.34
N VAL A 223 16.88 -6.42 -13.56
CA VAL A 223 16.16 -7.60 -14.00
C VAL A 223 17.15 -8.70 -14.32
N SER A 224 16.99 -9.85 -13.70
CA SER A 224 17.81 -11.05 -13.95
C SER A 224 16.93 -12.17 -14.51
N LEU A 225 17.37 -12.78 -15.60
CA LEU A 225 16.70 -13.94 -16.17
C LEU A 225 16.77 -15.13 -15.21
N ARG A 226 15.65 -15.84 -15.05
CA ARG A 226 15.59 -17.12 -14.31
C ARG A 226 15.39 -18.30 -15.24
N GLN A 227 14.42 -18.20 -16.15
CA GLN A 227 14.10 -19.29 -17.07
C GLN A 227 13.35 -18.76 -18.29
N ARG A 228 13.55 -19.41 -19.48
CA ARG A 228 12.80 -19.16 -20.72
C ARG A 228 11.83 -20.30 -20.98
N PHE A 229 10.67 -19.96 -21.59
CA PHE A 229 9.58 -20.89 -21.88
C PHE A 229 9.06 -20.75 -23.31
N GLY A 230 9.95 -20.54 -24.29
CA GLY A 230 9.52 -20.40 -25.70
C GLY A 230 8.53 -19.27 -25.92
N GLY A 231 9.02 -18.03 -26.00
CA GLY A 231 8.21 -16.82 -26.13
C GLY A 231 7.73 -16.22 -24.80
N TYR A 232 8.12 -16.79 -23.65
CA TYR A 232 7.92 -16.24 -22.31
C TYR A 232 9.18 -16.40 -21.47
N SER A 233 9.37 -15.50 -20.50
CA SER A 233 10.53 -15.58 -19.60
C SER A 233 10.12 -15.29 -18.16
N LEU A 234 10.56 -16.15 -17.23
CA LEU A 234 10.53 -15.86 -15.80
C LEU A 234 11.75 -15.00 -15.47
N VAL A 235 11.51 -13.83 -14.89
CA VAL A 235 12.56 -12.91 -14.48
C VAL A 235 12.43 -12.58 -12.99
N ASP A 236 13.57 -12.22 -12.39
CA ASP A 236 13.66 -11.68 -11.04
C ASP A 236 13.96 -10.18 -11.15
N ALA A 237 13.06 -9.37 -10.67
CA ALA A 237 13.16 -7.91 -10.67
C ALA A 237 13.52 -7.38 -9.29
N GLU A 238 14.76 -6.90 -9.14
CA GLU A 238 15.24 -6.20 -7.94
C GLU A 238 14.87 -4.71 -8.00
N LEU A 239 14.12 -4.22 -7.01
CA LEU A 239 13.75 -2.81 -6.90
C LEU A 239 14.81 -1.99 -6.18
N ARG A 240 15.49 -1.09 -6.89
CA ARG A 240 16.40 -0.09 -6.30
C ARG A 240 15.65 1.19 -5.92
N THR A 241 14.50 1.46 -6.53
CA THR A 241 13.54 2.51 -6.19
C THR A 241 12.14 1.91 -6.10
N GLY A 242 11.17 2.61 -5.49
CA GLY A 242 9.80 2.11 -5.29
C GLY A 242 8.73 3.04 -5.85
N ARG A 243 8.71 3.28 -7.18
CA ARG A 243 7.68 4.10 -7.83
C ARG A 243 6.42 3.28 -8.10
N THR A 244 5.29 3.97 -8.22
CA THR A 244 4.01 3.33 -8.56
C THR A 244 4.12 2.55 -9.85
N HIS A 245 3.67 1.29 -9.88
CA HIS A 245 3.69 0.37 -11.02
C HIS A 245 5.09 0.20 -11.67
N GLN A 246 6.18 0.47 -10.95
CA GLN A 246 7.52 0.59 -11.54
C GLN A 246 7.93 -0.65 -12.35
N ILE A 247 7.88 -1.86 -11.77
CA ILE A 247 8.26 -3.09 -12.47
C ILE A 247 7.40 -3.28 -13.72
N ARG A 248 6.10 -3.09 -13.61
CA ARG A 248 5.13 -3.25 -14.70
C ARG A 248 5.46 -2.35 -15.88
N VAL A 249 5.68 -1.06 -15.60
CA VAL A 249 5.98 -0.04 -16.64
C VAL A 249 7.39 -0.22 -17.21
N HIS A 250 8.39 -0.58 -16.38
CA HIS A 250 9.74 -0.83 -16.85
C HIS A 250 9.79 -2.05 -17.79
N LEU A 251 9.15 -3.16 -17.43
CA LEU A 251 9.13 -4.36 -18.25
C LEU A 251 8.35 -4.13 -19.54
N ALA A 252 7.15 -3.54 -19.48
CA ALA A 252 6.36 -3.21 -20.66
C ALA A 252 7.08 -2.19 -21.57
N GLY A 253 7.70 -1.15 -21.00
CA GLY A 253 8.48 -0.15 -21.74
C GLY A 253 9.77 -0.70 -22.36
N SER A 254 10.24 -1.87 -21.92
CA SER A 254 11.36 -2.61 -22.50
C SER A 254 10.93 -3.64 -23.55
N GLY A 255 9.62 -3.74 -23.87
CA GLY A 255 9.07 -4.69 -24.83
C GLY A 255 8.70 -6.06 -24.24
N PHE A 256 8.73 -6.21 -22.91
CA PHE A 256 8.46 -7.45 -22.21
C PHE A 256 7.33 -7.27 -21.17
N PRO A 257 6.07 -7.07 -21.58
CA PRO A 257 4.97 -6.86 -20.64
C PRO A 257 4.74 -8.09 -19.77
N ILE A 258 4.26 -7.86 -18.54
CA ILE A 258 3.98 -8.95 -17.59
C ILE A 258 2.72 -9.69 -18.02
N VAL A 259 2.77 -11.02 -17.99
CA VAL A 259 1.63 -11.90 -18.26
C VAL A 259 0.49 -11.59 -17.29
N GLY A 260 -0.71 -11.35 -17.84
CA GLY A 260 -1.92 -11.05 -17.07
C GLY A 260 -2.02 -9.62 -16.54
N ASP A 261 -1.12 -8.71 -16.95
CA ASP A 261 -1.21 -7.29 -16.59
C ASP A 261 -2.37 -6.62 -17.34
N ASP A 262 -3.36 -6.11 -16.60
CA ASP A 262 -4.59 -5.48 -17.10
C ASP A 262 -4.38 -4.05 -17.63
N LYS A 263 -3.22 -3.44 -17.34
CA LYS A 263 -2.97 -2.03 -17.65
C LYS A 263 -1.88 -1.81 -18.68
N TYR A 264 -0.88 -2.67 -18.69
CA TYR A 264 0.34 -2.51 -19.48
C TYR A 264 0.64 -3.70 -20.38
N GLY A 265 -0.11 -4.80 -20.26
CA GLY A 265 -0.01 -5.97 -21.11
C GLY A 265 -1.07 -6.01 -22.21
N PRO A 266 -0.86 -6.82 -23.27
CA PRO A 266 -1.84 -7.01 -24.35
C PRO A 266 -3.09 -7.77 -23.87
N ASP A 267 -4.25 -7.36 -24.34
CA ASP A 267 -5.52 -8.04 -24.03
C ASP A 267 -5.57 -9.48 -24.56
N GLU A 268 -4.95 -9.72 -25.72
CA GLU A 268 -4.87 -11.05 -26.35
C GLU A 268 -4.15 -12.07 -25.45
N THR A 269 -2.99 -11.67 -24.91
CA THR A 269 -2.22 -12.50 -23.98
C THR A 269 -3.03 -12.78 -22.72
N ARG A 270 -3.68 -11.77 -22.17
CA ARG A 270 -4.54 -11.96 -21.00
C ARG A 270 -5.65 -12.96 -21.28
N ALA A 271 -6.33 -12.85 -22.42
CA ALA A 271 -7.38 -13.79 -22.84
C ALA A 271 -6.84 -15.22 -23.08
N ARG A 272 -5.60 -15.34 -23.64
CA ARG A 272 -4.93 -16.63 -23.82
C ARG A 272 -4.68 -17.32 -22.48
N PHE A 273 -4.08 -16.63 -21.52
CA PHE A 273 -3.76 -17.20 -20.20
C PHE A 273 -5.02 -17.46 -19.36
N ALA A 274 -6.07 -16.65 -19.53
CA ALA A 274 -7.38 -16.93 -18.91
C ALA A 274 -7.96 -18.27 -19.35
N ARG A 275 -7.84 -18.64 -20.64
CA ARG A 275 -8.24 -19.97 -21.14
C ARG A 275 -7.42 -21.12 -20.57
N MET A 276 -6.16 -20.85 -20.15
CA MET A 276 -5.32 -21.80 -19.44
C MET A 276 -5.60 -21.85 -17.92
N GLY A 277 -6.60 -21.10 -17.45
CA GLY A 277 -6.98 -21.02 -16.04
C GLY A 277 -6.17 -20.01 -15.20
N PHE A 278 -5.37 -19.14 -15.83
CA PHE A 278 -4.58 -18.12 -15.16
C PHE A 278 -5.20 -16.72 -15.34
N ASN A 279 -5.88 -16.22 -14.30
CA ASN A 279 -6.71 -15.01 -14.35
C ASN A 279 -6.14 -13.87 -13.47
N ARG A 280 -4.83 -13.75 -13.34
CA ARG A 280 -4.18 -12.72 -12.54
C ARG A 280 -2.89 -12.25 -13.19
N MET A 281 -2.36 -11.11 -12.75
CA MET A 281 -1.01 -10.67 -13.12
C MET A 281 0.05 -11.58 -12.45
N PHE A 282 1.04 -12.04 -13.23
CA PHE A 282 2.17 -12.82 -12.72
C PHE A 282 3.26 -11.89 -12.18
N LEU A 283 2.97 -11.28 -11.04
CA LEU A 283 3.95 -10.48 -10.28
C LEU A 283 3.85 -10.84 -8.80
N HIS A 284 4.97 -11.25 -8.21
CA HIS A 284 5.04 -11.77 -6.84
C HIS A 284 6.28 -11.27 -6.11
N ALA A 285 6.10 -10.57 -4.99
CA ALA A 285 7.17 -10.09 -4.10
C ALA A 285 7.72 -11.28 -3.30
N HIS A 286 8.68 -12.01 -3.87
CA HIS A 286 9.12 -13.30 -3.32
C HIS A 286 10.22 -13.20 -2.27
N GLN A 287 11.03 -12.14 -2.27
CA GLN A 287 12.14 -11.99 -1.33
C GLN A 287 12.27 -10.56 -0.83
N LEU A 288 12.52 -10.44 0.47
CA LEU A 288 12.77 -9.19 1.18
C LEU A 288 13.98 -9.36 2.08
N THR A 289 14.99 -8.49 1.93
CA THR A 289 16.12 -8.42 2.85
C THR A 289 16.19 -7.01 3.44
N ILE A 290 16.08 -6.90 4.75
CA ILE A 290 16.05 -5.62 5.49
C ILE A 290 16.85 -5.75 6.80
N ALA A 291 17.29 -4.62 7.34
CA ALA A 291 17.69 -4.56 8.74
C ALA A 291 16.42 -4.46 9.61
N HIS A 292 16.35 -5.27 10.66
CA HIS A 292 15.25 -5.19 11.63
C HIS A 292 15.20 -3.79 12.29
N PRO A 293 14.02 -3.13 12.35
CA PRO A 293 13.93 -1.70 12.67
C PRO A 293 14.37 -1.31 14.09
N LEU A 294 14.42 -2.26 15.03
CA LEU A 294 14.82 -2.01 16.42
C LEU A 294 16.16 -2.65 16.79
N THR A 295 16.45 -3.87 16.30
CA THR A 295 17.68 -4.61 16.65
C THR A 295 18.82 -4.37 15.66
N GLY A 296 18.51 -3.97 14.42
CA GLY A 296 19.49 -3.83 13.34
C GLY A 296 19.91 -5.16 12.70
N GLU A 297 19.47 -6.29 13.19
CA GLU A 297 19.76 -7.62 12.64
C GLU A 297 19.20 -7.76 11.22
N THR A 298 19.91 -8.48 10.35
CA THR A 298 19.46 -8.69 8.98
C THR A 298 18.38 -9.76 8.94
N LEU A 299 17.18 -9.37 8.53
CA LEU A 299 16.07 -10.27 8.21
C LEU A 299 16.09 -10.60 6.71
N ARG A 300 16.09 -11.91 6.40
CA ARG A 300 15.92 -12.43 5.03
C ARG A 300 14.63 -13.26 5.00
N LEU A 301 13.62 -12.70 4.35
CA LEU A 301 12.27 -13.27 4.30
C LEU A 301 11.93 -13.66 2.88
N THR A 302 11.25 -14.80 2.73
CA THR A 302 10.81 -15.32 1.43
C THR A 302 9.34 -15.71 1.49
N ALA A 303 8.65 -15.54 0.38
CA ALA A 303 7.32 -16.06 0.13
C ALA A 303 7.37 -16.96 -1.11
N GLU A 304 6.77 -18.14 -1.02
CA GLU A 304 6.70 -19.06 -2.14
C GLU A 304 5.76 -18.53 -3.23
N LEU A 305 6.06 -18.90 -4.49
CA LEU A 305 5.15 -18.60 -5.59
C LEU A 305 3.76 -19.18 -5.30
N PRO A 306 2.68 -18.42 -5.48
CA PRO A 306 1.33 -18.94 -5.35
C PRO A 306 1.08 -20.14 -6.27
N ALA A 307 0.29 -21.12 -5.81
CA ALA A 307 0.04 -22.36 -6.55
C ALA A 307 -0.42 -22.15 -8.01
N ALA A 308 -1.22 -21.10 -8.26
CA ALA A 308 -1.62 -20.75 -9.63
C ALA A 308 -0.41 -20.36 -10.52
N CYS A 309 0.58 -19.66 -9.95
CA CYS A 309 1.80 -19.29 -10.67
C CYS A 309 2.69 -20.53 -10.92
N GLN A 310 2.86 -21.39 -9.92
CA GLN A 310 3.62 -22.64 -10.06
C GLN A 310 3.02 -23.54 -11.13
N LYS A 311 1.68 -23.73 -11.09
CA LYS A 311 0.96 -24.52 -12.09
C LYS A 311 1.16 -23.97 -13.51
N LEU A 312 1.10 -22.65 -13.67
CA LEU A 312 1.31 -22.03 -14.98
C LEU A 312 2.73 -22.29 -15.50
N LEU A 313 3.78 -22.15 -14.66
CA LEU A 313 5.16 -22.43 -15.07
C LEU A 313 5.31 -23.90 -15.52
N GLN A 314 4.74 -24.85 -14.77
CA GLN A 314 4.74 -26.27 -15.15
C GLN A 314 4.05 -26.52 -16.51
N GLN A 315 2.93 -25.83 -16.79
CA GLN A 315 2.26 -25.92 -18.08
C GLN A 315 3.13 -25.38 -19.23
N LEU A 316 3.87 -24.32 -18.98
CA LEU A 316 4.78 -23.74 -19.99
C LEU A 316 6.05 -24.57 -20.23
N GLU A 317 6.50 -25.34 -19.24
CA GLU A 317 7.63 -26.27 -19.38
C GLU A 317 7.29 -27.47 -20.28
N THR A 318 6.01 -27.84 -20.33
CA THR A 318 5.53 -29.02 -21.07
C THR A 318 4.93 -28.68 -22.44
N ALA A 319 4.83 -27.41 -22.80
CA ALA A 319 4.28 -26.92 -24.06
C ALA A 319 5.37 -26.69 -25.11
#